data_9e305b7462a10dd6eff7434e22e46990
#
_entry.id   9e305b7462a10dd6eff7434e22e46990
#
_cell.length_a   1.000
_cell.length_b   1.000
_cell.length_c   1.000
_cell.angle_alpha   90.00
_cell.angle_beta   90.00
_cell.angle_gamma   90.00
#
_symmetry.space_group_name_H-M   'P 1'
#
loop_
_entity.id
_entity.type
_entity.pdbx_description
1 polymer ?
#
loop_
_entity_poly.entity_id
_entity_poly.type
_entity_poly.pdbx_seq_one_letter_code
_entity_poly.pdbx_strand_id
1 'polypeptide(L)'
;MEEIDYHWKCQLMGHEVWVEPLSIIYHKGAVTLPVSSPKKTYLNYRNSFILLLTNYRASISLRLFFPRFFMECISLVKEILTFKWGHAFSIVRSWVWIMGHLGVLKKRR
;
A
#
# COMPACT_ATOMS: atom_id res chain seq x y z
N MET A 1 -0.79 -1.79 -7.36
CA MET A 1 -0.34 -2.45 -6.10
C MET A 1 -0.57 -3.95 -6.14
N GLU A 2 -1.64 -4.42 -6.78
CA GLU A 2 -1.91 -5.84 -7.02
C GLU A 2 -0.80 -6.53 -7.83
N GLU A 3 -0.23 -5.85 -8.80
CA GLU A 3 0.90 -6.35 -9.60
C GLU A 3 2.13 -6.63 -8.73
N ILE A 4 2.44 -5.73 -7.79
CA ILE A 4 3.57 -5.90 -6.86
C ILE A 4 3.35 -7.12 -5.98
N ASP A 5 2.15 -7.29 -5.43
CA ASP A 5 1.79 -8.44 -4.59
C ASP A 5 1.90 -9.75 -5.38
N TYR A 6 1.42 -9.75 -6.62
CA TYR A 6 1.48 -10.92 -7.50
C TYR A 6 2.93 -11.32 -7.80
N HIS A 7 3.75 -10.39 -8.29
CA HIS A 7 5.15 -10.66 -8.60
C HIS A 7 5.93 -11.11 -7.37
N TRP A 8 5.67 -10.52 -6.21
CA TRP A 8 6.31 -10.92 -4.96
C TRP A 8 5.97 -12.37 -4.59
N LYS A 9 4.71 -12.75 -4.70
CA LYS A 9 4.27 -14.14 -4.44
C LYS A 9 4.87 -15.12 -5.42
N CYS A 10 4.96 -14.77 -6.70
CA CYS A 10 5.65 -15.59 -7.69
C CYS A 10 7.10 -15.86 -7.27
N GLN A 11 7.84 -14.83 -6.86
CA GLN A 11 9.23 -14.98 -6.39
C GLN A 11 9.32 -15.82 -5.12
N LEU A 12 8.40 -15.66 -4.17
CA LEU A 12 8.36 -16.47 -2.94
C LEU A 12 8.08 -17.95 -3.23
N MET A 13 7.37 -18.26 -4.29
CA MET A 13 7.12 -19.62 -4.77
C MET A 13 8.27 -20.19 -5.66
N GLY A 14 9.35 -19.42 -5.84
CA GLY A 14 10.51 -19.83 -6.63
C GLY A 14 10.37 -19.56 -8.12
N HIS A 15 9.35 -18.84 -8.55
CA HIS A 15 9.21 -18.42 -9.96
C HIS A 15 10.05 -17.18 -10.25
N GLU A 16 10.63 -17.15 -11.45
CA GLU A 16 11.33 -15.97 -11.95
C GLU A 16 10.32 -14.98 -12.54
N VAL A 17 10.61 -13.69 -12.37
CA VAL A 17 9.82 -12.60 -12.98
C VAL A 17 10.72 -11.87 -13.96
N TRP A 18 10.40 -11.96 -15.23
CA TRP A 18 11.17 -11.37 -16.32
C TRP A 18 10.49 -10.11 -16.84
N VAL A 19 11.30 -9.14 -17.25
CA VAL A 19 10.85 -7.95 -17.97
C VAL A 19 11.20 -8.11 -19.43
N GLU A 20 10.22 -7.97 -20.32
CA GLU A 20 10.42 -7.94 -21.76
C GLU A 20 10.49 -6.47 -22.24
N PRO A 21 11.70 -5.93 -22.52
CA PRO A 21 11.88 -4.51 -22.87
C PRO A 21 11.19 -4.11 -24.19
N LEU A 22 10.94 -5.08 -25.07
CA LEU A 22 10.28 -4.84 -26.36
C LEU A 22 8.75 -4.84 -26.26
N SER A 23 8.21 -5.28 -25.11
CA SER A 23 6.76 -5.24 -24.85
C SER A 23 6.34 -3.84 -24.40
N ILE A 24 5.93 -3.01 -25.34
CA ILE A 24 5.49 -1.64 -25.09
C ILE A 24 3.99 -1.62 -24.86
N ILE A 25 3.56 -1.26 -23.65
CA ILE A 25 2.16 -1.08 -23.29
C ILE A 25 1.91 0.39 -22.95
N TYR A 26 1.02 1.03 -23.67
CA TYR A 26 0.60 2.40 -23.38
C TYR A 26 -0.44 2.39 -22.25
N HIS A 27 -0.04 2.84 -21.06
CA HIS A 27 -0.92 2.93 -19.91
C HIS A 27 -1.51 4.35 -19.79
N LYS A 28 -2.81 4.49 -20.03
CA LYS A 28 -3.52 5.75 -19.75
C LYS A 28 -3.79 5.85 -18.24
N GLY A 29 -2.85 6.47 -17.53
CA GLY A 29 -2.93 6.63 -16.07
C GLY A 29 -4.15 7.47 -15.62
N ALA A 30 -4.64 7.18 -14.43
CA ALA A 30 -5.69 7.95 -13.74
C ALA A 30 -7.08 7.97 -14.42
N VAL A 31 -7.37 7.06 -15.33
CA VAL A 31 -8.69 6.99 -15.99
C VAL A 31 -9.79 6.63 -15.00
N THR A 32 -9.52 5.67 -14.12
CA THR A 32 -10.50 5.15 -13.14
C THR A 32 -10.53 5.98 -11.85
N LEU A 33 -9.38 6.45 -11.39
CA LEU A 33 -9.24 7.27 -10.19
C LEU A 33 -8.22 8.38 -10.42
N PRO A 34 -8.64 9.66 -10.40
CA PRO A 34 -7.72 10.78 -10.47
C PRO A 34 -6.61 10.70 -9.43
N VAL A 35 -5.41 11.19 -9.80
CA VAL A 35 -4.24 11.18 -8.88
C VAL A 35 -4.55 11.91 -7.58
N SER A 36 -5.33 12.98 -7.65
CA SER A 36 -5.77 13.82 -6.53
C SER A 36 -6.96 13.27 -5.73
N SER A 37 -7.42 12.03 -6.02
CA SER A 37 -8.58 11.47 -5.33
C SER A 37 -8.24 10.99 -3.92
N PRO A 38 -8.98 11.42 -2.87
CA PRO A 38 -8.85 10.89 -1.52
C PRO A 38 -9.04 9.37 -1.45
N LYS A 39 -9.91 8.81 -2.31
CA LYS A 39 -10.10 7.37 -2.43
C LYS A 39 -8.80 6.67 -2.87
N LYS A 40 -8.05 7.25 -3.80
CA LYS A 40 -6.75 6.71 -4.23
C LYS A 40 -5.73 6.77 -3.08
N THR A 41 -5.72 7.85 -2.30
CA THR A 41 -4.90 7.98 -1.10
C THR A 41 -5.23 6.85 -0.11
N TYR A 42 -6.49 6.67 0.25
CA TYR A 42 -6.94 5.57 1.11
C TYR A 42 -6.45 4.20 0.63
N LEU A 43 -6.65 3.89 -0.65
CA LEU A 43 -6.24 2.60 -1.22
C LEU A 43 -4.72 2.40 -1.19
N ASN A 44 -3.95 3.44 -1.49
CA ASN A 44 -2.49 3.37 -1.49
C ASN A 44 -1.94 3.09 -0.09
N TYR A 45 -2.39 3.83 0.93
CA TYR A 45 -1.95 3.63 2.30
C TYR A 45 -2.37 2.26 2.83
N ARG A 46 -3.64 1.89 2.65
CA ARG A 46 -4.16 0.58 3.05
C ARG A 46 -3.41 -0.58 2.39
N ASN A 47 -3.27 -0.56 1.07
CA ASN A 47 -2.66 -1.65 0.32
C ASN A 47 -1.15 -1.78 0.62
N SER A 48 -0.47 -0.67 0.89
CA SER A 48 0.92 -0.68 1.32
C SER A 48 1.11 -1.40 2.66
N PHE A 49 0.23 -1.19 3.64
CA PHE A 49 0.25 -1.96 4.88
C PHE A 49 -0.12 -3.44 4.68
N ILE A 50 -1.08 -3.73 3.81
CA ILE A 50 -1.42 -5.12 3.48
C ILE A 50 -0.17 -5.84 2.96
N LEU A 51 0.54 -5.26 1.98
CA LEU A 51 1.78 -5.83 1.43
C LEU A 51 2.83 -6.06 2.53
N LEU A 52 3.04 -5.07 3.40
CA LEU A 52 3.99 -5.16 4.51
C LEU A 52 3.64 -6.30 5.49
N LEU A 53 2.35 -6.44 5.81
CA LEU A 53 1.90 -7.39 6.83
C LEU A 53 1.73 -8.82 6.28
N THR A 54 1.54 -9.01 4.97
CA THR A 54 1.27 -10.32 4.38
C THR A 54 2.48 -10.95 3.70
N ASN A 55 3.42 -10.17 3.17
CA ASN A 55 4.50 -10.69 2.33
C ASN A 55 5.84 -10.84 3.06
N TYR A 56 6.02 -10.18 4.20
CA TYR A 56 7.24 -10.31 5.01
C TYR A 56 7.06 -11.24 6.20
N ARG A 57 8.15 -11.82 6.71
CA ARG A 57 8.16 -12.52 8.01
C ARG A 57 7.73 -11.57 9.14
N ALA A 58 7.12 -12.10 10.21
CA ALA A 58 6.58 -11.31 11.32
C ALA A 58 7.60 -10.32 11.92
N SER A 59 8.81 -10.81 12.16
CA SER A 59 9.90 -9.98 12.70
C SER A 59 10.27 -8.81 11.80
N ILE A 60 10.32 -9.04 10.48
CA ILE A 60 10.62 -8.01 9.50
C ILE A 60 9.45 -7.04 9.38
N SER A 61 8.21 -7.54 9.30
CA SER A 61 7.02 -6.69 9.26
C SER A 61 6.95 -5.77 10.47
N LEU A 62 7.21 -6.30 11.66
CA LEU A 62 7.20 -5.50 12.90
C LEU A 62 8.31 -4.43 12.87
N ARG A 63 9.51 -4.80 12.43
CA ARG A 63 10.64 -3.86 12.33
C ARG A 63 10.38 -2.73 11.33
N LEU A 64 9.76 -3.04 10.19
CA LEU A 64 9.44 -2.06 9.15
C LEU A 64 8.17 -1.28 9.44
N PHE A 65 7.30 -1.77 10.33
CA PHE A 65 6.06 -1.10 10.69
C PHE A 65 6.31 0.30 11.29
N PHE A 66 7.26 0.41 12.23
CA PHE A 66 7.51 1.68 12.91
C PHE A 66 7.99 2.81 11.99
N PRO A 67 9.05 2.62 11.17
CA PRO A 67 9.47 3.67 10.25
C PRO A 67 8.38 3.98 9.21
N ARG A 68 7.65 2.98 8.75
CA ARG A 68 6.54 3.17 7.82
C ARG A 68 5.42 4.01 8.45
N PHE A 69 4.99 3.66 9.64
CA PHE A 69 3.95 4.39 10.37
C PHE A 69 4.38 5.84 10.65
N PHE A 70 5.63 6.04 11.03
CA PHE A 70 6.19 7.39 11.24
C PHE A 70 6.11 8.26 9.97
N MET A 71 6.50 7.71 8.82
CA MET A 71 6.38 8.40 7.53
C MET A 71 4.92 8.75 7.18
N GLU A 72 3.98 7.90 7.56
CA GLU A 72 2.56 8.18 7.36
C GLU A 72 2.03 9.27 8.30
N CYS A 73 2.53 9.34 9.54
CA CYS A 73 2.25 10.45 10.44
C CYS A 73 2.74 11.78 9.87
N ILE A 74 3.95 11.83 9.30
CA ILE A 74 4.46 13.02 8.62
C ILE A 74 3.55 13.40 7.45
N SER A 75 3.13 12.42 6.66
CA SER A 75 2.20 12.64 5.54
C SER A 75 0.85 13.19 6.03
N LEU A 76 0.32 12.65 7.14
CA LEU A 76 -0.92 13.13 7.74
C LEU A 76 -0.79 14.59 8.18
N VAL A 77 0.28 14.94 8.88
CA VAL A 77 0.55 16.33 9.31
C VAL A 77 0.63 17.25 8.10
N LYS A 78 1.34 16.85 7.05
CA LYS A 78 1.42 17.61 5.79
C LYS A 78 0.03 17.86 5.19
N GLU A 79 -0.82 16.84 5.09
CA GLU A 79 -2.16 16.99 4.50
C GLU A 79 -3.06 17.90 5.37
N ILE A 80 -2.92 17.86 6.70
CA ILE A 80 -3.61 18.78 7.62
C ILE A 80 -3.13 20.23 7.39
N LEU A 81 -1.81 20.45 7.37
CA LEU A 81 -1.22 21.79 7.18
C LEU A 81 -1.54 22.40 5.80
N THR A 82 -1.77 21.55 4.80
CA THR A 82 -2.18 21.98 3.44
C THR A 82 -3.70 22.02 3.26
N PHE A 83 -4.48 21.92 4.36
CA PHE A 83 -5.95 21.95 4.36
C PHE A 83 -6.61 20.89 3.47
N LYS A 84 -5.93 19.80 3.17
CA LYS A 84 -6.44 18.68 2.37
C LYS A 84 -7.15 17.63 3.23
N TRP A 85 -8.20 18.03 3.92
CA TRP A 85 -8.92 17.22 4.91
C TRP A 85 -9.36 15.85 4.39
N GLY A 86 -9.79 15.78 3.11
CA GLY A 86 -10.18 14.51 2.48
C GLY A 86 -9.05 13.47 2.41
N HIS A 87 -7.81 13.94 2.15
CA HIS A 87 -6.63 13.08 2.16
C HIS A 87 -6.22 12.70 3.58
N ALA A 88 -6.23 13.64 4.52
CA ALA A 88 -5.95 13.37 5.93
C ALA A 88 -6.91 12.31 6.50
N PHE A 89 -8.21 12.46 6.27
CA PHE A 89 -9.21 11.48 6.67
C PHE A 89 -8.99 10.11 6.02
N SER A 90 -8.55 10.08 4.77
CA SER A 90 -8.25 8.84 4.04
C SER A 90 -7.09 8.06 4.64
N ILE A 91 -6.05 8.75 5.14
CA ILE A 91 -4.94 8.11 5.85
C ILE A 91 -5.44 7.47 7.15
N VAL A 92 -6.14 8.23 7.99
CA VAL A 92 -6.70 7.72 9.26
C VAL A 92 -7.63 6.53 9.01
N ARG A 93 -8.53 6.63 8.02
CA ARG A 93 -9.44 5.55 7.63
C ARG A 93 -8.69 4.29 7.23
N SER A 94 -7.53 4.41 6.57
CA SER A 94 -6.71 3.24 6.21
C SER A 94 -6.18 2.51 7.45
N TRP A 95 -5.76 3.23 8.48
CA TRP A 95 -5.30 2.66 9.74
C TRP A 95 -6.42 1.94 10.50
N VAL A 96 -7.58 2.57 10.60
CA VAL A 96 -8.77 1.97 11.24
C VAL A 96 -9.14 0.66 10.53
N TRP A 97 -9.12 0.67 9.19
CA TRP A 97 -9.40 -0.55 8.42
C TRP A 97 -8.38 -1.66 8.70
N ILE A 98 -7.09 -1.35 8.73
CA ILE A 98 -6.02 -2.33 9.03
C ILE A 98 -6.23 -2.92 10.43
N MET A 99 -6.47 -2.07 11.44
CA MET A 99 -6.70 -2.54 12.81
C MET A 99 -7.90 -3.50 12.90
N GLY A 100 -9.00 -3.18 12.20
CA GLY A 100 -10.20 -4.04 12.17
C GLY A 100 -10.00 -5.37 11.42
N HIS A 101 -8.95 -5.49 10.58
CA HIS A 101 -8.74 -6.67 9.73
C HIS A 101 -7.44 -7.44 10.03
N LEU A 102 -6.76 -7.15 11.14
CA LEU A 102 -5.51 -7.81 11.51
C LEU A 102 -5.63 -9.34 11.56
N GLY A 103 -6.76 -9.87 12.03
CA GLY A 103 -7.02 -11.32 12.09
C GLY A 103 -7.03 -11.96 10.70
N VAL A 104 -7.67 -11.30 9.72
CA VAL A 104 -7.73 -11.77 8.32
C VAL A 104 -6.34 -11.67 7.67
N LEU A 105 -5.63 -10.58 7.90
CA LEU A 105 -4.28 -10.37 7.36
C LEU A 105 -3.29 -11.39 7.90
N LYS A 106 -3.41 -11.75 9.18
CA LYS A 106 -2.59 -12.81 9.79
C LYS A 106 -2.83 -14.18 9.14
N LYS A 107 -4.07 -14.49 8.72
CA LYS A 107 -4.40 -15.75 8.03
C LYS A 107 -3.89 -15.79 6.58
N ARG A 108 -3.67 -14.62 5.95
CA ARG A 108 -3.15 -14.52 4.57
C ARG A 108 -1.63 -14.62 4.48
N ARG A 109 -0.95 -14.61 5.57
CA ARG A 109 0.49 -14.73 5.72
C ARG A 109 0.94 -16.18 5.71
#